data_198cbf84f6ae782b115a0abf48853200
#
_entry.id   198cbf84f6ae782b115a0abf48853200
#
_cell.length_a   1.000
_cell.length_b   1.000
_cell.length_c   1.000
_cell.angle_alpha   90.00
_cell.angle_beta   90.00
_cell.angle_gamma   90.00
#
_symmetry.space_group_name_H-M   'P 1'
#
loop_
_entity.id
_entity.type
_entity.pdbx_description
1 polymer ?
#
loop_
_entity_poly.entity_id
_entity_poly.type
_entity_poly.pdbx_seq_one_letter_code
_entity_poly.pdbx_strand_id
1 'polypeptide(L)'
;MLPKNQKTPSLKTVAERVGLAPCSVSSVLNNAPAARAIPQATKDRIFRAAAELNYRPNFWARSLRTKRTRMVAVVAPDIGLPAAARVIAAAQERLHRKGYLLVLARLDSSDSTQLRTHFQQTGIEGVIAIDATLSQAPDFPVAAVDLTGLAFSDSSESSVQAWLCELGKSAAESITQQIESKSTPHRTKVEAKMPPAYFNRTSAVREALPANARNDLASW
;
A
#
# COMPACT_ATOMS: atom_id res chain seq x y z
N MET A 1 -2.05 32.29 -14.60
CA MET A 1 -3.30 32.79 -13.98
C MET A 1 -4.40 31.82 -14.35
N LEU A 2 -4.79 30.92 -13.44
CA LEU A 2 -5.89 29.97 -13.69
C LEU A 2 -7.22 30.74 -13.57
N PRO A 3 -8.21 30.53 -14.46
CA PRO A 3 -9.48 31.23 -14.39
C PRO A 3 -10.20 30.85 -13.10
N LYS A 4 -10.35 31.79 -12.20
CA LYS A 4 -11.21 31.72 -11.03
C LYS A 4 -12.65 31.63 -11.53
N ASN A 5 -13.31 30.51 -11.24
CA ASN A 5 -14.78 30.31 -11.32
C ASN A 5 -15.36 29.31 -12.34
N GLN A 6 -14.63 28.25 -12.67
CA GLN A 6 -15.36 27.07 -13.17
C GLN A 6 -15.70 26.19 -11.96
N LYS A 7 -17.00 26.13 -11.63
CA LYS A 7 -17.51 25.15 -10.63
C LYS A 7 -17.07 23.77 -11.09
N THR A 8 -16.21 23.14 -10.29
CA THR A 8 -15.77 21.77 -10.56
C THR A 8 -17.03 20.89 -10.74
N PRO A 9 -17.16 20.19 -11.88
CA PRO A 9 -18.35 19.38 -12.13
C PRO A 9 -18.54 18.37 -10.99
N SER A 10 -19.77 18.27 -10.54
CA SER A 10 -20.17 17.39 -9.44
C SER A 10 -20.84 16.14 -9.97
N LEU A 11 -20.97 15.11 -9.13
CA LEU A 11 -21.76 13.92 -9.44
C LEU A 11 -23.20 14.30 -9.87
N LYS A 12 -23.79 15.33 -9.22
CA LYS A 12 -25.11 15.85 -9.51
C LYS A 12 -25.17 16.39 -10.94
N THR A 13 -24.17 17.14 -11.37
CA THR A 13 -24.08 17.67 -12.75
C THR A 13 -24.07 16.56 -13.80
N VAL A 14 -23.34 15.46 -13.54
CA VAL A 14 -23.35 14.29 -14.43
C VAL A 14 -24.73 13.62 -14.44
N ALA A 15 -25.35 13.49 -13.28
CA ALA A 15 -26.68 12.87 -13.15
C ALA A 15 -27.76 13.68 -13.91
N GLU A 16 -27.75 14.99 -13.79
CA GLU A 16 -28.62 15.92 -14.53
C GLU A 16 -28.41 15.79 -16.03
N ARG A 17 -27.15 15.71 -16.50
CA ARG A 17 -26.81 15.56 -17.92
C ARG A 17 -27.36 14.28 -18.56
N VAL A 18 -27.40 13.18 -17.81
CA VAL A 18 -27.92 11.88 -18.31
C VAL A 18 -29.37 11.61 -17.93
N GLY A 19 -30.03 12.47 -17.16
CA GLY A 19 -31.38 12.29 -16.69
C GLY A 19 -31.56 11.11 -15.74
N LEU A 20 -30.60 10.84 -14.89
CA LEU A 20 -30.61 9.70 -13.97
C LEU A 20 -30.42 10.15 -12.52
N ALA A 21 -30.85 9.30 -11.57
CA ALA A 21 -30.59 9.54 -10.16
C ALA A 21 -29.08 9.53 -9.85
N PRO A 22 -28.58 10.45 -8.99
CA PRO A 22 -27.16 10.50 -8.61
C PRO A 22 -26.63 9.18 -8.04
N CYS A 23 -27.45 8.39 -7.35
CA CYS A 23 -27.06 7.09 -6.81
C CYS A 23 -26.73 6.07 -7.93
N SER A 24 -27.50 6.06 -9.02
CA SER A 24 -27.26 5.20 -10.17
C SER A 24 -25.96 5.59 -10.89
N VAL A 25 -25.77 6.89 -11.13
CA VAL A 25 -24.53 7.42 -11.72
C VAL A 25 -23.33 7.10 -10.84
N SER A 26 -23.44 7.31 -9.52
CA SER A 26 -22.38 6.96 -8.56
C SER A 26 -22.04 5.47 -8.59
N SER A 27 -23.06 4.61 -8.68
CA SER A 27 -22.85 3.16 -8.72
C SER A 27 -22.06 2.75 -9.95
N VAL A 28 -22.37 3.31 -11.12
CA VAL A 28 -21.67 3.03 -12.37
C VAL A 28 -20.22 3.55 -12.32
N LEU A 29 -20.02 4.82 -11.97
CA LEU A 29 -18.70 5.44 -11.97
C LEU A 29 -17.74 4.84 -10.92
N ASN A 30 -18.28 4.23 -9.87
CA ASN A 30 -17.49 3.55 -8.84
C ASN A 30 -17.49 2.01 -8.99
N ASN A 31 -18.03 1.47 -10.07
CA ASN A 31 -18.16 0.03 -10.31
C ASN A 31 -18.76 -0.73 -9.10
N ALA A 32 -19.76 -0.14 -8.46
CA ALA A 32 -20.45 -0.73 -7.31
C ALA A 32 -21.30 -1.94 -7.73
N PRO A 33 -21.59 -2.91 -6.83
CA PRO A 33 -22.42 -4.07 -7.15
C PRO A 33 -23.77 -3.71 -7.75
N ALA A 34 -24.39 -2.62 -7.32
CA ALA A 34 -25.66 -2.12 -7.85
C ALA A 34 -25.57 -1.70 -9.35
N ALA A 35 -24.38 -1.41 -9.86
CA ALA A 35 -24.19 -1.12 -11.28
C ALA A 35 -24.44 -2.34 -12.19
N ARG A 36 -24.41 -3.57 -11.64
CA ARG A 36 -24.66 -4.79 -12.42
C ARG A 36 -26.06 -4.83 -13.04
N ALA A 37 -27.03 -4.26 -12.36
CA ALA A 37 -28.41 -4.17 -12.84
C ALA A 37 -28.63 -3.08 -13.90
N ILE A 38 -27.66 -2.21 -14.16
CA ILE A 38 -27.76 -1.11 -15.11
C ILE A 38 -27.32 -1.58 -16.49
N PRO A 39 -28.16 -1.39 -17.54
CA PRO A 39 -27.84 -1.79 -18.91
C PRO A 39 -26.53 -1.14 -19.42
N GLN A 40 -25.79 -1.86 -20.26
CA GLN A 40 -24.50 -1.39 -20.77
C GLN A 40 -24.61 -0.06 -21.52
N ALA A 41 -25.62 0.11 -22.37
CA ALA A 41 -25.88 1.37 -23.08
C ALA A 41 -26.02 2.57 -22.10
N THR A 42 -26.64 2.34 -20.93
CA THR A 42 -26.81 3.37 -19.92
C THR A 42 -25.46 3.67 -19.24
N LYS A 43 -24.65 2.64 -18.96
CA LYS A 43 -23.28 2.83 -18.42
C LYS A 43 -22.44 3.66 -19.38
N ASP A 44 -22.49 3.36 -20.68
CA ASP A 44 -21.72 4.07 -21.70
C ASP A 44 -22.12 5.55 -21.80
N ARG A 45 -23.43 5.84 -21.68
CA ARG A 45 -23.94 7.22 -21.61
C ARG A 45 -23.38 7.96 -20.38
N ILE A 46 -23.34 7.30 -19.22
CA ILE A 46 -22.79 7.88 -17.97
C ILE A 46 -21.30 8.17 -18.12
N PHE A 47 -20.51 7.21 -18.64
CA PHE A 47 -19.08 7.40 -18.83
C PHE A 47 -18.77 8.52 -19.84
N ARG A 48 -19.55 8.60 -20.94
CA ARG A 48 -19.42 9.66 -21.93
C ARG A 48 -19.71 11.03 -21.32
N ALA A 49 -20.83 11.18 -20.60
CA ALA A 49 -21.18 12.42 -19.94
C ALA A 49 -20.15 12.85 -18.88
N ALA A 50 -19.60 11.90 -18.12
CA ALA A 50 -18.53 12.19 -17.16
C ALA A 50 -17.26 12.68 -17.86
N ALA A 51 -16.88 12.07 -19.00
CA ALA A 51 -15.74 12.49 -19.80
C ALA A 51 -15.95 13.89 -20.42
N GLU A 52 -17.10 14.15 -21.03
CA GLU A 52 -17.48 15.45 -21.62
C GLU A 52 -17.44 16.58 -20.58
N LEU A 53 -17.87 16.30 -19.36
CA LEU A 53 -17.87 17.25 -18.25
C LEU A 53 -16.52 17.31 -17.53
N ASN A 54 -15.53 16.50 -17.93
CA ASN A 54 -14.27 16.32 -17.22
C ASN A 54 -14.47 16.01 -15.72
N TYR A 55 -15.55 15.28 -15.41
CA TYR A 55 -15.87 14.88 -14.05
C TYR A 55 -14.93 13.75 -13.60
N ARG A 56 -14.33 13.93 -12.45
CA ARG A 56 -13.56 12.87 -11.75
C ARG A 56 -14.20 12.57 -10.42
N PRO A 57 -14.45 11.27 -10.10
CA PRO A 57 -14.95 10.89 -8.79
C PRO A 57 -14.07 11.47 -7.68
N ASN A 58 -14.68 12.15 -6.73
CA ASN A 58 -13.96 12.74 -5.61
C ASN A 58 -13.54 11.63 -4.64
N PHE A 59 -12.23 11.42 -4.51
CA PHE A 59 -11.64 10.43 -3.62
C PHE A 59 -12.08 10.63 -2.16
N TRP A 60 -12.05 11.88 -1.66
CA TRP A 60 -12.39 12.19 -0.27
C TRP A 60 -13.88 11.95 0.02
N ALA A 61 -14.76 12.37 -0.88
CA ALA A 61 -16.19 12.10 -0.75
C ALA A 61 -16.49 10.59 -0.74
N ARG A 62 -15.76 9.81 -1.52
CA ARG A 62 -15.87 8.36 -1.52
C ARG A 62 -15.36 7.76 -0.22
N SER A 63 -14.20 8.18 0.27
CA SER A 63 -13.61 7.68 1.52
C SER A 63 -14.50 7.98 2.73
N LEU A 64 -15.09 9.17 2.80
CA LEU A 64 -16.06 9.52 3.85
C LEU A 64 -17.29 8.58 3.82
N ARG A 65 -17.84 8.31 2.64
CA ARG A 65 -19.01 7.45 2.49
C ARG A 65 -18.72 5.98 2.79
N THR A 66 -17.56 5.49 2.36
CA THR A 66 -17.15 4.09 2.54
C THR A 66 -16.43 3.83 3.86
N LYS A 67 -16.04 4.90 4.56
CA LYS A 67 -15.11 4.86 5.71
C LYS A 67 -13.80 4.12 5.40
N ARG A 68 -13.36 4.20 4.14
CA ARG A 68 -12.18 3.51 3.62
C ARG A 68 -11.39 4.43 2.71
N THR A 69 -10.13 4.65 3.02
CA THR A 69 -9.21 5.42 2.18
C THR A 69 -8.50 4.56 1.15
N ARG A 70 -8.35 3.27 1.42
CA ARG A 70 -7.54 2.34 0.62
C ARG A 70 -6.11 2.84 0.42
N MET A 71 -5.54 3.44 1.45
CA MET A 71 -4.14 3.84 1.48
C MET A 71 -3.34 2.92 2.39
N VAL A 72 -2.22 2.43 1.89
CA VAL A 72 -1.23 1.64 2.62
C VAL A 72 0.09 2.39 2.58
N ALA A 73 0.70 2.60 3.73
CA ALA A 73 2.03 3.18 3.80
C ALA A 73 3.11 2.11 3.69
N VAL A 74 4.23 2.46 3.06
CA VAL A 74 5.50 1.72 3.20
C VAL A 74 6.48 2.61 3.94
N VAL A 75 7.09 2.05 4.96
CA VAL A 75 8.05 2.73 5.84
C VAL A 75 9.37 1.99 5.77
N ALA A 76 10.45 2.72 5.51
CA ALA A 76 11.81 2.19 5.53
C ALA A 76 12.78 3.27 6.00
N PRO A 77 13.89 2.92 6.68
CA PRO A 77 14.96 3.86 7.02
C PRO A 77 15.62 4.43 5.77
N ASP A 78 15.83 3.58 4.77
CA ASP A 78 16.38 3.98 3.47
C ASP A 78 15.58 3.33 2.32
N ILE A 79 14.74 4.15 1.68
CA ILE A 79 13.94 3.75 0.51
C ILE A 79 14.76 3.70 -0.78
N GLY A 80 15.98 4.23 -0.79
CA GLY A 80 16.89 4.25 -1.94
C GLY A 80 17.67 2.95 -2.11
N LEU A 81 17.69 2.06 -1.12
CA LEU A 81 18.35 0.77 -1.23
C LEU A 81 17.73 -0.09 -2.34
N PRO A 82 18.52 -0.68 -3.26
CA PRO A 82 18.00 -1.48 -4.36
C PRO A 82 17.07 -2.62 -3.93
N ALA A 83 17.40 -3.27 -2.80
CA ALA A 83 16.57 -4.34 -2.24
C ALA A 83 15.19 -3.79 -1.77
N ALA A 84 15.19 -2.70 -1.01
CA ALA A 84 13.96 -2.04 -0.56
C ALA A 84 13.13 -1.56 -1.76
N ALA A 85 13.77 -0.92 -2.74
CA ALA A 85 13.10 -0.44 -3.94
C ALA A 85 12.40 -1.58 -4.71
N ARG A 86 13.01 -2.76 -4.78
CA ARG A 86 12.43 -3.94 -5.45
C ARG A 86 11.21 -4.47 -4.69
N VAL A 87 11.29 -4.57 -3.37
CA VAL A 87 10.15 -4.97 -2.51
C VAL A 87 9.01 -3.96 -2.65
N ILE A 88 9.33 -2.66 -2.60
CA ILE A 88 8.35 -1.57 -2.75
C ILE A 88 7.64 -1.65 -4.11
N ALA A 89 8.38 -1.83 -5.21
CA ALA A 89 7.80 -1.92 -6.54
C ALA A 89 6.83 -3.11 -6.67
N ALA A 90 7.20 -4.28 -6.16
CA ALA A 90 6.36 -5.47 -6.18
C ALA A 90 5.11 -5.32 -5.29
N ALA A 91 5.28 -4.71 -4.11
CA ALA A 91 4.16 -4.41 -3.22
C ALA A 91 3.19 -3.41 -3.86
N GLN A 92 3.73 -2.34 -4.49
CA GLN A 92 2.94 -1.34 -5.19
C GLN A 92 2.08 -1.97 -6.30
N GLU A 93 2.68 -2.81 -7.14
CA GLU A 93 1.95 -3.48 -8.22
C GLU A 93 0.79 -4.33 -7.67
N ARG A 94 1.04 -5.08 -6.59
CA ARG A 94 0.03 -5.93 -5.97
C ARG A 94 -1.09 -5.11 -5.31
N LEU A 95 -0.74 -4.06 -4.58
CA LEU A 95 -1.68 -3.13 -3.95
C LEU A 95 -2.53 -2.39 -4.99
N HIS A 96 -1.90 -1.94 -6.08
CA HIS A 96 -2.60 -1.25 -7.16
C HIS A 96 -3.68 -2.13 -7.81
N ARG A 97 -3.38 -3.40 -8.08
CA ARG A 97 -4.36 -4.36 -8.60
C ARG A 97 -5.57 -4.56 -7.68
N LYS A 98 -5.37 -4.41 -6.37
CA LYS A 98 -6.44 -4.46 -5.35
C LYS A 98 -7.11 -3.10 -5.11
N GLY A 99 -6.71 -2.06 -5.84
CA GLY A 99 -7.27 -0.71 -5.74
C GLY A 99 -6.80 0.06 -4.50
N TYR A 100 -5.63 -0.27 -3.97
CA TYR A 100 -4.98 0.49 -2.92
C TYR A 100 -3.93 1.45 -3.49
N LEU A 101 -3.80 2.61 -2.87
CA LEU A 101 -2.73 3.57 -3.11
C LEU A 101 -1.60 3.31 -2.11
N LEU A 102 -0.36 3.26 -2.61
CA LEU A 102 0.83 3.14 -1.77
C LEU A 102 1.39 4.55 -1.49
N VAL A 103 1.67 4.82 -0.23
CA VAL A 103 2.31 6.04 0.25
C VAL A 103 3.68 5.67 0.82
N LEU A 104 4.74 6.33 0.34
CA LEU A 104 6.09 6.12 0.86
C LEU A 104 6.38 7.10 1.99
N ALA A 105 6.92 6.60 3.08
CA ALA A 105 7.42 7.41 4.18
C ALA A 105 8.78 6.90 4.62
N ARG A 106 9.73 7.80 4.80
CA ARG A 106 11.01 7.49 5.42
C ARG A 106 10.85 7.49 6.95
N LEU A 107 11.42 6.50 7.62
CA LEU A 107 11.45 6.44 9.06
C LEU A 107 12.83 6.90 9.54
N ASP A 108 12.89 8.09 10.12
CA ASP A 108 14.04 8.49 10.92
C ASP A 108 13.80 8.04 12.38
N SER A 109 14.85 7.60 13.04
CA SER A 109 14.80 7.00 14.40
C SER A 109 14.17 7.89 15.47
N SER A 110 14.08 9.20 15.23
CA SER A 110 13.48 10.19 16.13
C SER A 110 11.98 10.42 15.95
N ASP A 111 11.38 10.00 14.82
CA ASP A 111 10.07 10.49 14.39
C ASP A 111 8.94 9.45 14.35
N SER A 112 9.12 8.26 14.92
CA SER A 112 8.13 7.18 14.86
C SER A 112 6.75 7.57 15.40
N THR A 113 6.69 8.42 16.42
CA THR A 113 5.43 8.89 17.03
C THR A 113 4.72 9.91 16.14
N GLN A 114 5.47 10.83 15.53
CA GLN A 114 4.89 11.84 14.62
C GLN A 114 4.36 11.17 13.36
N LEU A 115 5.11 10.25 12.79
CA LEU A 115 4.70 9.48 11.61
C LEU A 115 3.41 8.71 11.88
N ARG A 116 3.28 8.08 13.04
CA ARG A 116 2.07 7.39 13.46
C ARG A 116 0.87 8.34 13.50
N THR A 117 1.03 9.52 14.12
CA THR A 117 -0.02 10.53 14.18
C THR A 117 -0.45 10.98 12.78
N HIS A 118 0.50 11.22 11.88
CA HIS A 118 0.21 11.55 10.50
C HIS A 118 -0.55 10.43 9.77
N PHE A 119 -0.20 9.18 9.99
CA PHE A 119 -0.91 8.04 9.38
C PHE A 119 -2.36 7.94 9.86
N GLN A 120 -2.61 8.18 11.15
CA GLN A 120 -3.98 8.22 11.67
C GLN A 120 -4.79 9.38 11.06
N GLN A 121 -4.21 10.58 11.00
CA GLN A 121 -4.87 11.78 10.45
C GLN A 121 -5.15 11.66 8.96
N THR A 122 -4.25 11.03 8.20
CA THR A 122 -4.41 10.80 6.75
C THR A 122 -5.27 9.59 6.42
N GLY A 123 -5.59 8.76 7.42
CA GLY A 123 -6.41 7.57 7.26
C GLY A 123 -5.68 6.42 6.57
N ILE A 124 -4.39 6.25 6.84
CA ILE A 124 -3.64 5.05 6.41
C ILE A 124 -4.30 3.83 7.05
N GLU A 125 -4.64 2.82 6.24
CA GLU A 125 -5.34 1.61 6.68
C GLU A 125 -4.39 0.49 7.11
N GLY A 126 -3.11 0.57 6.71
CA GLY A 126 -2.09 -0.42 7.07
C GLY A 126 -0.70 0.02 6.66
N VAL A 127 0.31 -0.63 7.21
CA VAL A 127 1.72 -0.29 6.99
C VAL A 127 2.53 -1.52 6.61
N ILE A 128 3.38 -1.38 5.61
CA ILE A 128 4.47 -2.32 5.31
C ILE A 128 5.75 -1.69 5.85
N ALA A 129 6.36 -2.32 6.86
CA ALA A 129 7.58 -1.87 7.48
C ALA A 129 8.76 -2.68 6.95
N ILE A 130 9.70 -2.03 6.25
CA ILE A 130 10.92 -2.64 5.72
C ILE A 130 12.07 -2.20 6.61
N ASP A 131 12.76 -3.15 7.24
CA ASP A 131 13.88 -2.92 8.18
C ASP A 131 13.57 -1.84 9.23
N ALA A 132 12.30 -1.72 9.59
CA ALA A 132 11.81 -0.66 10.46
C ALA A 132 11.05 -1.25 11.65
N THR A 133 11.42 -0.81 12.86
CA THR A 133 10.70 -1.14 14.07
C THR A 133 9.78 0.01 14.45
N LEU A 134 8.47 -0.24 14.42
CA LEU A 134 7.48 0.66 14.95
C LEU A 134 7.34 0.38 16.44
N SER A 135 7.83 1.31 17.27
CA SER A 135 8.11 1.13 18.72
C SER A 135 6.91 0.87 19.63
N GLN A 136 5.68 0.80 19.14
CA GLN A 136 4.46 0.58 19.95
C GLN A 136 3.49 -0.34 19.22
N ALA A 137 2.55 -0.94 19.97
CA ALA A 137 1.46 -1.71 19.42
C ALA A 137 0.76 -0.90 18.31
N PRO A 138 0.62 -1.44 17.10
CA PRO A 138 0.09 -0.69 15.97
C PRO A 138 -1.41 -0.46 16.15
N ASP A 139 -1.87 0.79 15.90
CA ASP A 139 -3.30 1.09 15.77
C ASP A 139 -3.85 0.66 14.40
N PHE A 140 -2.99 0.20 13.54
CA PHE A 140 -3.27 -0.30 12.20
C PHE A 140 -2.45 -1.58 11.94
N PRO A 141 -2.89 -2.45 11.04
CA PRO A 141 -2.14 -3.64 10.64
C PRO A 141 -0.74 -3.32 10.13
N VAL A 142 0.24 -4.12 10.50
CA VAL A 142 1.64 -3.99 10.06
C VAL A 142 2.14 -5.29 9.44
N ALA A 143 2.63 -5.22 8.21
CA ALA A 143 3.42 -6.28 7.57
C ALA A 143 4.90 -5.92 7.66
N ALA A 144 5.67 -6.65 8.44
CA ALA A 144 7.10 -6.40 8.62
C ALA A 144 7.93 -7.24 7.65
N VAL A 145 8.81 -6.59 6.92
CA VAL A 145 9.77 -7.19 5.98
C VAL A 145 11.17 -6.91 6.50
N ASP A 146 11.96 -7.96 6.67
CA ASP A 146 13.33 -7.90 7.14
C ASP A 146 14.28 -8.16 5.96
N LEU A 147 15.10 -7.17 5.63
CA LEU A 147 16.15 -7.23 4.61
C LEU A 147 17.54 -7.09 5.23
N THR A 148 17.62 -7.09 6.57
CA THR A 148 18.91 -6.98 7.27
C THR A 148 19.85 -8.12 6.88
N GLY A 149 21.10 -7.78 6.59
CA GLY A 149 22.10 -8.76 6.13
C GLY A 149 22.18 -8.95 4.62
N LEU A 150 21.31 -8.31 3.83
CA LEU A 150 21.48 -8.25 2.37
C LEU A 150 22.59 -7.28 1.99
N ALA A 151 23.68 -7.79 1.41
CA ALA A 151 24.71 -6.95 0.82
C ALA A 151 24.20 -6.30 -0.47
N PHE A 152 24.68 -5.10 -0.78
CA PHE A 152 24.31 -4.35 -1.99
C PHE A 152 24.58 -5.16 -3.28
N SER A 153 25.68 -5.91 -3.31
CA SER A 153 26.07 -6.78 -4.43
C SER A 153 25.08 -7.91 -4.69
N ASP A 154 24.41 -8.39 -3.66
CA ASP A 154 23.56 -9.58 -3.75
C ASP A 154 22.19 -9.24 -4.40
N SER A 155 21.75 -7.99 -4.31
CA SER A 155 20.50 -7.54 -4.89
C SER A 155 20.46 -7.54 -6.43
N SER A 156 21.62 -7.73 -7.09
CA SER A 156 21.73 -7.81 -8.54
C SER A 156 21.47 -9.22 -9.12
N GLU A 157 21.58 -10.26 -8.30
CA GLU A 157 21.33 -11.63 -8.76
C GLU A 157 19.84 -11.85 -9.06
N SER A 158 19.54 -12.51 -10.18
CA SER A 158 18.15 -12.72 -10.63
C SER A 158 17.31 -13.53 -9.63
N SER A 159 17.93 -14.48 -8.93
CA SER A 159 17.28 -15.27 -7.87
C SER A 159 16.91 -14.43 -6.65
N VAL A 160 17.79 -13.50 -6.25
CA VAL A 160 17.52 -12.56 -5.15
C VAL A 160 16.46 -11.55 -5.57
N GLN A 161 16.50 -11.06 -6.81
CA GLN A 161 15.47 -10.17 -7.32
C GLN A 161 14.08 -10.82 -7.32
N ALA A 162 13.99 -12.09 -7.75
CA ALA A 162 12.75 -12.84 -7.71
C ALA A 162 12.22 -12.99 -6.28
N TRP A 163 13.09 -13.33 -5.33
CA TRP A 163 12.76 -13.43 -3.92
C TRP A 163 12.28 -12.09 -3.33
N LEU A 164 12.95 -10.98 -3.63
CA LEU A 164 12.52 -9.63 -3.20
C LEU A 164 11.15 -9.28 -3.76
N CYS A 165 10.86 -9.65 -5.01
CA CYS A 165 9.53 -9.47 -5.60
C CYS A 165 8.47 -10.29 -4.85
N GLU A 166 8.76 -11.54 -4.49
CA GLU A 166 7.83 -12.37 -3.72
C GLU A 166 7.61 -11.83 -2.31
N LEU A 167 8.65 -11.31 -1.64
CA LEU A 167 8.48 -10.60 -0.37
C LEU A 167 7.52 -9.42 -0.48
N GLY A 168 7.69 -8.59 -1.50
CA GLY A 168 6.82 -7.43 -1.73
C GLY A 168 5.37 -7.83 -1.98
N LYS A 169 5.14 -8.85 -2.81
CA LYS A 169 3.80 -9.38 -3.06
C LYS A 169 3.17 -9.96 -1.79
N SER A 170 3.92 -10.75 -1.03
CA SER A 170 3.47 -11.37 0.21
C SER A 170 3.15 -10.33 1.28
N ALA A 171 3.95 -9.26 1.38
CA ALA A 171 3.67 -8.15 2.27
C ALA A 171 2.36 -7.44 1.91
N ALA A 172 2.15 -7.17 0.61
CA ALA A 172 0.90 -6.57 0.12
C ALA A 172 -0.32 -7.47 0.35
N GLU A 173 -0.17 -8.79 0.23
CA GLU A 173 -1.24 -9.74 0.51
C GLU A 173 -1.57 -9.80 1.99
N SER A 174 -0.56 -9.95 2.83
CA SER A 174 -0.70 -9.99 4.29
C SER A 174 -1.42 -8.73 4.79
N ILE A 175 -0.96 -7.54 4.40
CA ILE A 175 -1.57 -6.29 4.86
C ILE A 175 -3.01 -6.13 4.39
N THR A 176 -3.29 -6.43 3.11
CA THR A 176 -4.66 -6.33 2.59
C THR A 176 -5.61 -7.33 3.23
N GLN A 177 -5.15 -8.54 3.52
CA GLN A 177 -5.95 -9.54 4.24
C GLN A 177 -6.30 -9.08 5.66
N GLN A 178 -5.34 -8.52 6.39
CA GLN A 178 -5.58 -7.98 7.72
C GLN A 178 -6.60 -6.82 7.70
N ILE A 179 -6.46 -5.89 6.74
CA ILE A 179 -7.37 -4.76 6.57
C ILE A 179 -8.79 -5.25 6.22
N GLU A 180 -8.93 -6.26 5.37
CA GLU A 180 -10.21 -6.77 4.90
C GLU A 180 -10.91 -7.66 5.93
N SER A 181 -10.16 -8.43 6.71
CA SER A 181 -10.69 -9.28 7.77
C SER A 181 -11.19 -8.50 8.99
N LYS A 182 -10.89 -7.21 9.08
CA LYS A 182 -11.18 -6.37 10.26
C LYS A 182 -10.70 -7.00 11.58
N SER A 183 -9.65 -7.80 11.51
CA SER A 183 -9.01 -8.36 12.70
C SER A 183 -8.37 -7.26 13.54
N THR A 184 -8.16 -7.55 14.81
CA THR A 184 -7.39 -6.65 15.70
C THR A 184 -6.04 -6.35 15.05
N PRO A 185 -5.64 -5.07 14.95
CA PRO A 185 -4.36 -4.70 14.38
C PRO A 185 -3.21 -5.45 15.05
N HIS A 186 -2.36 -6.09 14.27
CA HIS A 186 -1.19 -6.78 14.76
C HIS A 186 -0.04 -6.69 13.74
N ARG A 187 1.16 -6.96 14.21
CA ARG A 187 2.36 -7.04 13.37
C ARG A 187 2.52 -8.48 12.88
N THR A 188 2.60 -8.66 11.58
CA THR A 188 2.91 -9.95 10.95
C THR A 188 4.29 -9.87 10.30
N LYS A 189 5.19 -10.78 10.67
CA LYS A 189 6.46 -10.95 9.93
C LYS A 189 6.17 -11.61 8.60
N VAL A 190 6.65 -11.02 7.53
CA VAL A 190 6.50 -11.54 6.17
C VAL A 190 7.77 -12.26 5.78
N GLU A 191 7.64 -13.52 5.44
CA GLU A 191 8.75 -14.36 5.02
C GLU A 191 8.45 -14.93 3.63
N ALA A 192 9.47 -14.97 2.79
CA ALA A 192 9.46 -15.74 1.56
C ALA A 192 10.66 -16.68 1.58
N LYS A 193 10.53 -17.83 0.92
CA LYS A 193 11.60 -18.83 0.87
C LYS A 193 12.84 -18.22 0.19
N MET A 194 13.88 -18.03 0.99
CA MET A 194 15.15 -17.47 0.52
C MET A 194 15.85 -18.44 -0.44
N PRO A 195 16.46 -17.92 -1.53
CA PRO A 195 17.26 -18.77 -2.44
C PRO A 195 18.36 -19.54 -1.72
N PRO A 196 18.60 -20.83 -2.03
CA PRO A 196 19.60 -21.66 -1.34
C PRO A 196 21.01 -21.10 -1.38
N ALA A 197 21.39 -20.43 -2.47
CA ALA A 197 22.71 -19.81 -2.63
C ALA A 197 23.00 -18.71 -1.60
N TYR A 198 21.94 -18.10 -1.04
CA TYR A 198 22.05 -17.05 -0.04
C TYR A 198 22.17 -17.60 1.38
N PHE A 199 21.54 -18.74 1.63
CA PHE A 199 21.54 -19.36 2.97
C PHE A 199 22.94 -19.71 3.47
N ASN A 200 23.84 -20.11 2.55
CA ASN A 200 25.22 -20.44 2.88
C ASN A 200 26.10 -19.21 3.20
N ARG A 201 25.75 -18.02 2.69
CA ARG A 201 26.50 -16.79 2.97
C ARG A 201 26.11 -16.14 4.30
N THR A 202 24.81 -16.14 4.63
CA THR A 202 24.34 -15.60 5.91
C THR A 202 24.77 -16.44 7.09
N SER A 203 24.89 -17.75 6.97
CA SER A 203 25.46 -18.62 8.02
C SER A 203 26.95 -18.33 8.24
N ALA A 204 27.72 -18.15 7.18
CA ALA A 204 29.15 -17.81 7.27
C ALA A 204 29.40 -16.42 7.89
N VAL A 205 28.56 -15.44 7.57
CA VAL A 205 28.61 -14.09 8.19
C VAL A 205 28.18 -14.13 9.66
N ARG A 206 27.20 -14.95 10.02
CA ARG A 206 26.77 -15.17 11.41
C ARG A 206 27.86 -15.86 12.25
N GLU A 207 28.60 -16.79 11.66
CA GLU A 207 29.74 -17.44 12.34
C GLU A 207 30.94 -16.52 12.50
N ALA A 208 31.13 -15.54 11.61
CA ALA A 208 32.22 -14.56 11.66
C ALA A 208 31.97 -13.40 12.62
N LEU A 209 30.75 -13.23 13.14
CA LEU A 209 30.44 -12.19 14.12
C LEU A 209 30.97 -12.56 15.52
N PRO A 210 31.55 -11.61 16.24
CA PRO A 210 32.01 -11.83 17.63
C PRO A 210 30.84 -12.19 18.55
N ALA A 211 31.10 -13.01 19.57
CA ALA A 211 30.08 -13.63 20.43
C ALA A 211 29.08 -12.65 21.10
N ASN A 212 29.50 -11.41 21.34
CA ASN A 212 28.66 -10.34 21.89
C ASN A 212 27.62 -9.80 20.88
N ALA A 213 27.89 -9.88 19.59
CA ALA A 213 26.94 -9.46 18.56
C ALA A 213 25.91 -10.56 18.17
N ARG A 214 26.18 -11.82 18.60
CA ARG A 214 25.26 -12.94 18.32
C ARG A 214 24.04 -12.97 19.24
N ASN A 215 24.17 -12.45 20.45
CA ASN A 215 23.12 -12.47 21.47
C ASN A 215 22.05 -11.39 21.22
N ASP A 216 22.40 -10.28 20.61
CA ASP A 216 21.42 -9.22 20.29
C ASP A 216 20.45 -9.60 19.14
N LEU A 217 20.83 -10.60 18.33
CA LEU A 217 19.99 -11.11 17.24
C LEU A 217 19.03 -12.23 17.66
N ALA A 218 19.18 -12.79 18.86
CA ALA A 218 18.34 -13.88 19.37
C ALA A 218 17.16 -13.39 20.23
N SER A 219 17.09 -12.09 20.52
CA SER A 219 16.04 -11.46 21.34
C SER A 219 15.02 -10.65 20.51
N TRP A 220 14.94 -10.92 19.20
CA TRP A 220 14.00 -10.25 18.28
C TRP A 220 13.00 -11.22 17.67
#